data_51eb42ef83c9bde7ae20b83528ef58fc
#
_entry.id   51eb42ef83c9bde7ae20b83528ef58fc
#
_cell.length_a   1.000
_cell.length_b   1.000
_cell.length_c   1.000
_cell.angle_alpha   90.00
_cell.angle_beta   90.00
_cell.angle_gamma   90.00
#
_symmetry.space_group_name_H-M   'P 1'
#
loop_
_entity.id
_entity.type
_entity.pdbx_description
1 polymer ?
#
loop_
_entity_poly.entity_id
_entity_poly.type
_entity_poly.pdbx_seq_one_letter_code
_entity_poly.pdbx_strand_id
1 'polypeptide(L)'
;MKGVRIFLADGFEDVEALAVCDILRRGGVDVKLTAITDAPSVKSSHGVRVVPDEHLSGLDRSEAGTCVEDAMIFPGGMPGSSSLASCGELISMMKSHYMAGGTVAAICAAPGLVLGQLDGLEGVEFTCFDGFEGYLQAKGAVFTPKPAVVCGRIITGRSAGHAPAFGLAILDRLRGAEVAAEVRHALYLD
;
A
#
# COMPACT_ATOMS: atom_id res chain seq x y z
N MET A 1 5.80 -12.57 -4.16
CA MET A 1 7.00 -11.68 -4.00
C MET A 1 7.39 -11.66 -2.55
N LYS A 2 8.67 -11.60 -2.22
CA LYS A 2 9.19 -11.54 -0.85
C LYS A 2 9.50 -10.10 -0.42
N GLY A 3 9.38 -9.84 0.90
CA GLY A 3 9.69 -8.56 1.52
C GLY A 3 8.58 -7.52 1.40
N VAL A 4 8.86 -6.29 1.83
CA VAL A 4 7.88 -5.21 1.93
C VAL A 4 8.23 -4.09 0.94
N ARG A 5 7.28 -3.69 0.10
CA ARG A 5 7.49 -2.68 -0.93
C ARG A 5 6.36 -1.67 -1.00
N ILE A 6 6.74 -0.41 -1.14
CA ILE A 6 5.83 0.68 -1.51
C ILE A 6 6.06 0.98 -2.99
N PHE A 7 5.06 0.75 -3.83
CA PHE A 7 5.16 0.95 -5.28
C PHE A 7 4.86 2.40 -5.64
N LEU A 8 5.78 3.02 -6.39
CA LEU A 8 5.71 4.42 -6.78
C LEU A 8 5.57 4.56 -8.30
N ALA A 9 4.67 5.47 -8.70
CA ALA A 9 4.54 5.99 -10.06
C ALA A 9 4.52 7.52 -10.01
N ASP A 10 4.88 8.21 -11.08
CA ASP A 10 4.79 9.66 -11.14
C ASP A 10 3.37 10.13 -10.79
N GLY A 11 3.28 11.12 -9.91
CA GLY A 11 2.02 11.60 -9.35
C GLY A 11 1.54 10.85 -8.10
N PHE A 12 2.40 10.05 -7.45
CA PHE A 12 2.08 9.49 -6.13
C PHE A 12 1.87 10.60 -5.09
N GLU A 13 1.08 10.35 -4.04
CA GLU A 13 0.88 11.30 -2.96
C GLU A 13 2.03 11.22 -1.95
N ASP A 14 2.60 12.37 -1.63
CA ASP A 14 3.84 12.50 -0.85
C ASP A 14 3.72 11.93 0.55
N VAL A 15 2.68 12.35 1.28
CA VAL A 15 2.49 11.97 2.69
C VAL A 15 2.14 10.50 2.80
N GLU A 16 1.33 9.98 1.87
CA GLU A 16 0.88 8.60 1.89
C GLU A 16 2.01 7.60 1.64
N ALA A 17 2.97 7.96 0.79
CA ALA A 17 4.13 7.12 0.52
C ALA A 17 5.20 7.28 1.61
N LEU A 18 5.60 8.53 1.93
CA LEU A 18 6.78 8.79 2.74
C LEU A 18 6.52 8.62 4.23
N ALA A 19 5.34 9.00 4.74
CA ALA A 19 5.00 8.76 6.14
C ALA A 19 4.88 7.26 6.44
N VAL A 20 4.29 6.49 5.51
CA VAL A 20 4.22 5.02 5.65
C VAL A 20 5.62 4.41 5.62
N CYS A 21 6.49 4.85 4.71
CA CYS A 21 7.89 4.42 4.66
C CYS A 21 8.63 4.70 5.97
N ASP A 22 8.51 5.92 6.53
CA ASP A 22 9.15 6.32 7.78
C ASP A 22 8.65 5.45 8.95
N ILE A 23 7.34 5.28 9.08
CA ILE A 23 6.73 4.46 10.15
C ILE A 23 7.23 3.02 10.10
N LEU A 24 7.25 2.40 8.93
CA LEU A 24 7.69 1.04 8.77
C LEU A 24 9.18 0.88 9.06
N ARG A 25 10.02 1.81 8.59
CA ARG A 25 11.47 1.81 8.89
C ARG A 25 11.75 2.03 10.37
N ARG A 26 11.01 2.90 11.07
CA ARG A 26 11.10 3.05 12.54
C ARG A 26 10.76 1.78 13.28
N GLY A 27 9.78 1.01 12.80
CA GLY A 27 9.42 -0.31 13.35
C GLY A 27 10.35 -1.45 12.92
N GLY A 28 11.51 -1.14 12.31
CA GLY A 28 12.52 -2.14 11.91
C GLY A 28 12.10 -2.99 10.70
N VAL A 29 11.16 -2.52 9.87
CA VAL A 29 10.80 -3.18 8.60
C VAL A 29 11.75 -2.70 7.50
N ASP A 30 12.40 -3.63 6.80
CA ASP A 30 13.18 -3.32 5.59
C ASP A 30 12.24 -3.09 4.41
N VAL A 31 11.56 -1.93 4.41
CA VAL A 31 10.67 -1.52 3.33
C VAL A 31 11.44 -0.82 2.22
N LYS A 32 11.17 -1.21 0.97
CA LYS A 32 11.76 -0.61 -0.24
C LYS A 32 10.76 0.28 -0.97
N LEU A 33 11.21 1.46 -1.39
CA LEU A 33 10.51 2.29 -2.35
C LEU A 33 10.80 1.75 -3.75
N THR A 34 9.80 1.22 -4.42
CA THR A 34 9.95 0.52 -5.71
C THR A 34 9.26 1.30 -6.81
N ALA A 35 10.01 1.82 -7.78
CA ALA A 35 9.44 2.49 -8.94
C ALA A 35 8.91 1.48 -9.97
N ILE A 36 7.75 1.78 -10.58
CA ILE A 36 7.20 0.94 -11.66
C ILE A 36 7.87 1.16 -13.02
N THR A 37 8.76 2.15 -13.12
CA THR A 37 9.55 2.47 -14.31
C THR A 37 11.03 2.46 -13.97
N ASP A 38 11.90 2.41 -14.98
CA ASP A 38 13.37 2.44 -14.81
C ASP A 38 13.93 3.87 -14.70
N ALA A 39 13.07 4.87 -14.48
CA ALA A 39 13.49 6.24 -14.28
C ALA A 39 14.32 6.40 -12.99
N PRO A 40 15.38 7.23 -12.98
CA PRO A 40 16.26 7.39 -11.81
C PRO A 40 15.58 8.07 -10.61
N SER A 41 14.42 8.65 -10.80
CA SER A 41 13.59 9.24 -9.75
C SER A 41 12.12 9.23 -10.12
N VAL A 42 11.26 9.19 -9.12
CA VAL A 42 9.80 9.30 -9.27
C VAL A 42 9.35 10.65 -8.72
N LYS A 43 8.50 11.37 -9.45
CA LYS A 43 8.00 12.69 -9.04
C LYS A 43 6.62 12.56 -8.43
N SER A 44 6.44 13.09 -7.21
CA SER A 44 5.14 13.09 -6.54
C SER A 44 4.13 14.07 -7.17
N SER A 45 2.89 14.01 -6.72
CA SER A 45 1.81 14.92 -7.13
C SER A 45 2.09 16.39 -6.77
N HIS A 46 2.89 16.64 -5.74
CA HIS A 46 3.29 17.99 -5.30
C HIS A 46 4.72 18.36 -5.68
N GLY A 47 5.34 17.61 -6.58
CA GLY A 47 6.62 17.96 -7.21
C GLY A 47 7.87 17.48 -6.48
N VAL A 48 7.75 16.76 -5.38
CA VAL A 48 8.89 16.15 -4.67
C VAL A 48 9.46 15.01 -5.51
N ARG A 49 10.78 14.98 -5.68
CA ARG A 49 11.46 13.87 -6.37
C ARG A 49 12.04 12.90 -5.36
N VAL A 50 11.71 11.64 -5.54
CA VAL A 50 12.20 10.54 -4.71
C VAL A 50 13.05 9.61 -5.58
N VAL A 51 14.24 9.28 -5.11
CA VAL A 51 15.07 8.22 -5.69
C VAL A 51 14.56 6.89 -5.13
N PRO A 52 14.08 5.96 -5.97
CA PRO A 52 13.62 4.66 -5.51
C PRO A 52 14.80 3.80 -5.03
N ASP A 53 14.53 2.87 -4.11
CA ASP A 53 15.52 1.88 -3.68
C ASP A 53 15.73 0.80 -4.76
N GLU A 54 14.70 0.53 -5.58
CA GLU A 54 14.70 -0.48 -6.63
C GLU A 54 13.63 -0.21 -7.69
N HIS A 55 13.64 -0.99 -8.76
CA HIS A 55 12.70 -0.89 -9.88
C HIS A 55 11.94 -2.19 -10.08
N LEU A 56 10.68 -2.10 -10.56
CA LEU A 56 9.81 -3.25 -10.83
C LEU A 56 10.47 -4.27 -11.77
N SER A 57 11.19 -3.79 -12.78
CA SER A 57 11.90 -4.63 -13.78
C SER A 57 12.94 -5.57 -13.17
N GLY A 58 13.54 -5.18 -12.03
CA GLY A 58 14.58 -5.96 -11.32
C GLY A 58 14.05 -6.88 -10.22
N LEU A 59 12.74 -6.94 -9.97
CA LEU A 59 12.21 -7.73 -8.88
C LEU A 59 12.22 -9.23 -9.17
N ASP A 60 12.61 -10.01 -8.17
CA ASP A 60 12.32 -11.44 -8.14
C ASP A 60 10.80 -11.65 -7.96
N ARG A 61 10.19 -12.29 -8.95
CA ARG A 61 8.75 -12.57 -8.99
C ARG A 61 8.41 -13.93 -8.42
N SER A 62 9.38 -14.64 -7.86
CA SER A 62 9.14 -15.91 -7.19
C SER A 62 8.16 -15.70 -6.03
N GLU A 63 7.14 -16.54 -5.97
CA GLU A 63 6.14 -16.55 -4.90
C GLU A 63 6.42 -17.66 -3.88
N ALA A 64 7.48 -18.42 -4.11
CA ALA A 64 7.86 -19.51 -3.22
C ALA A 64 8.11 -19.01 -1.79
N GLY A 65 7.31 -19.49 -0.85
CA GLY A 65 7.38 -19.11 0.54
C GLY A 65 6.90 -17.69 0.86
N THR A 66 6.11 -17.05 0.00
CA THR A 66 5.39 -15.81 0.32
C THR A 66 4.49 -16.04 1.54
N CYS A 67 4.50 -15.10 2.47
CA CYS A 67 3.74 -15.17 3.71
C CYS A 67 3.09 -13.81 4.04
N VAL A 68 2.36 -13.75 5.13
CA VAL A 68 1.62 -12.55 5.57
C VAL A 68 2.51 -11.35 5.88
N GLU A 69 3.78 -11.58 6.17
CA GLU A 69 4.78 -10.55 6.46
C GLU A 69 5.37 -9.94 5.16
N ASP A 70 5.16 -10.57 4.02
CA ASP A 70 5.49 -10.00 2.72
C ASP A 70 4.35 -9.07 2.29
N ALA A 71 4.62 -7.80 1.96
CA ALA A 71 3.57 -6.82 1.69
C ALA A 71 3.82 -5.99 0.44
N MET A 72 2.76 -5.80 -0.34
CA MET A 72 2.69 -4.84 -1.45
C MET A 72 1.84 -3.65 -1.01
N ILE A 73 2.41 -2.44 -1.03
CA ILE A 73 1.79 -1.21 -0.53
C ILE A 73 1.65 -0.21 -1.67
N PHE A 74 0.47 0.36 -1.83
CA PHE A 74 0.11 1.25 -2.91
C PHE A 74 -0.38 2.60 -2.36
N PRO A 75 0.42 3.68 -2.46
CA PRO A 75 -0.03 5.03 -2.13
C PRO A 75 -1.06 5.53 -3.14
N GLY A 76 -1.79 6.54 -2.74
CA GLY A 76 -2.69 7.28 -3.60
C GLY A 76 -1.98 8.35 -4.43
N GLY A 77 -2.70 9.42 -4.69
CA GLY A 77 -2.28 10.49 -5.60
C GLY A 77 -2.66 10.22 -7.05
N MET A 78 -2.90 11.31 -7.78
CA MET A 78 -3.22 11.24 -9.21
C MET A 78 -2.17 12.03 -10.01
N PRO A 79 -1.69 11.48 -11.15
CA PRO A 79 -2.10 10.24 -11.81
C PRO A 79 -1.44 8.96 -11.27
N GLY A 80 -0.66 9.02 -10.17
CA GLY A 80 0.12 7.90 -9.64
C GLY A 80 -0.70 6.61 -9.48
N SER A 81 -1.86 6.68 -8.77
CA SER A 81 -2.74 5.51 -8.59
C SER A 81 -3.27 4.95 -9.90
N SER A 82 -3.60 5.81 -10.88
CA SER A 82 -4.03 5.35 -12.20
C SER A 82 -2.89 4.66 -12.96
N SER A 83 -1.67 5.16 -12.82
CA SER A 83 -0.48 4.55 -13.45
C SER A 83 -0.17 3.19 -12.82
N LEU A 84 -0.25 3.06 -11.49
CA LEU A 84 -0.13 1.78 -10.80
C LEU A 84 -1.20 0.78 -11.27
N ALA A 85 -2.47 1.23 -11.33
CA ALA A 85 -3.61 0.41 -11.76
C ALA A 85 -3.51 -0.05 -13.22
N SER A 86 -2.87 0.75 -14.07
CA SER A 86 -2.68 0.46 -15.51
C SER A 86 -1.43 -0.39 -15.79
N CYS A 87 -0.56 -0.59 -14.80
CA CYS A 87 0.62 -1.43 -14.95
C CYS A 87 0.23 -2.91 -14.84
N GLY A 88 -0.07 -3.55 -15.96
CA GLY A 88 -0.57 -4.94 -16.01
C GLY A 88 0.37 -5.94 -15.33
N GLU A 89 1.68 -5.73 -15.42
CA GLU A 89 2.70 -6.52 -14.75
C GLU A 89 2.57 -6.44 -13.23
N LEU A 90 2.45 -5.22 -12.69
CA LEU A 90 2.27 -4.97 -11.25
C LEU A 90 0.97 -5.59 -10.74
N ILE A 91 -0.13 -5.42 -11.47
CA ILE A 91 -1.44 -5.99 -11.10
C ILE A 91 -1.41 -7.52 -11.11
N SER A 92 -0.78 -8.12 -12.10
CA SER A 92 -0.61 -9.58 -12.15
C SER A 92 0.21 -10.06 -10.95
N MET A 93 1.32 -9.39 -10.63
CA MET A 93 2.15 -9.71 -9.47
C MET A 93 1.39 -9.53 -8.15
N MET A 94 0.58 -8.48 -8.00
CA MET A 94 -0.25 -8.26 -6.81
C MET A 94 -1.27 -9.39 -6.61
N LYS A 95 -1.96 -9.81 -7.67
CA LYS A 95 -2.92 -10.93 -7.61
C LYS A 95 -2.24 -12.23 -7.17
N SER A 96 -1.14 -12.57 -7.81
CA SER A 96 -0.37 -13.76 -7.47
C SER A 96 0.18 -13.71 -6.04
N HIS A 97 0.71 -12.54 -5.63
CA HIS A 97 1.21 -12.30 -4.28
C HIS A 97 0.10 -12.52 -3.23
N TYR A 98 -1.08 -11.96 -3.45
CA TYR A 98 -2.22 -12.12 -2.56
C TYR A 98 -2.69 -13.58 -2.49
N MET A 99 -2.78 -14.27 -3.64
CA MET A 99 -3.13 -15.69 -3.72
C MET A 99 -2.11 -16.58 -3.00
N ALA A 100 -0.84 -16.23 -3.05
CA ALA A 100 0.25 -16.96 -2.38
C ALA A 100 0.33 -16.71 -0.85
N GLY A 101 -0.53 -15.87 -0.28
CA GLY A 101 -0.59 -15.62 1.17
C GLY A 101 -0.01 -14.28 1.62
N GLY A 102 0.48 -13.44 0.70
CA GLY A 102 1.01 -12.12 1.00
C GLY A 102 -0.04 -11.09 1.39
N THR A 103 0.38 -10.02 2.02
CA THR A 103 -0.45 -8.87 2.40
C THR A 103 -0.48 -7.83 1.28
N VAL A 104 -1.63 -7.21 1.06
CA VAL A 104 -1.79 -6.06 0.15
C VAL A 104 -2.38 -4.89 0.91
N ALA A 105 -1.80 -3.71 0.71
CA ALA A 105 -2.23 -2.49 1.39
C ALA A 105 -2.34 -1.33 0.41
N ALA A 106 -3.38 -0.50 0.55
CA ALA A 106 -3.56 0.67 -0.31
C ALA A 106 -4.28 1.80 0.43
N ILE A 107 -4.00 3.04 0.05
CA ILE A 107 -4.59 4.22 0.68
C ILE A 107 -5.17 5.17 -0.37
N CYS A 108 -6.16 5.97 0.02
CA CYS A 108 -6.75 7.06 -0.78
C CYS A 108 -7.49 6.54 -2.03
N ALA A 109 -7.03 6.86 -3.23
CA ALA A 109 -7.60 6.38 -4.48
C ALA A 109 -7.18 4.93 -4.81
N ALA A 110 -6.04 4.48 -4.31
CA ALA A 110 -5.45 3.19 -4.67
C ALA A 110 -6.28 1.96 -4.23
N PRO A 111 -7.02 1.95 -3.09
CA PRO A 111 -7.93 0.85 -2.81
C PRO A 111 -8.90 0.59 -3.95
N GLY A 112 -9.56 1.67 -4.46
CA GLY A 112 -10.48 1.56 -5.60
C GLY A 112 -9.80 1.09 -6.86
N LEU A 113 -8.77 1.79 -7.28
CA LEU A 113 -8.15 1.62 -8.60
C LEU A 113 -7.26 0.36 -8.68
N VAL A 114 -6.51 0.06 -7.61
CA VAL A 114 -5.53 -1.03 -7.59
C VAL A 114 -6.13 -2.28 -6.95
N LEU A 115 -6.55 -2.23 -5.66
CA LEU A 115 -7.10 -3.40 -4.96
C LEU A 115 -8.46 -3.82 -5.51
N GLY A 116 -9.25 -2.90 -6.07
CA GLY A 116 -10.49 -3.22 -6.78
C GLY A 116 -10.32 -4.19 -7.96
N GLN A 117 -9.08 -4.45 -8.38
CA GLN A 117 -8.77 -5.46 -9.41
C GLN A 117 -8.57 -6.86 -8.85
N LEU A 118 -8.51 -7.04 -7.52
CA LEU A 118 -8.51 -8.36 -6.90
C LEU A 118 -9.86 -9.08 -7.09
N ASP A 119 -9.83 -10.39 -7.00
CA ASP A 119 -11.01 -11.23 -6.96
C ASP A 119 -11.30 -11.64 -5.49
N GLY A 120 -12.54 -12.10 -5.20
CA GLY A 120 -12.93 -12.60 -3.88
C GLY A 120 -13.05 -11.49 -2.83
N LEU A 121 -13.52 -10.30 -3.21
CA LEU A 121 -13.70 -9.15 -2.31
C LEU A 121 -15.07 -9.12 -1.59
N GLU A 122 -15.93 -10.09 -1.80
CA GLU A 122 -17.25 -10.16 -1.15
C GLU A 122 -17.11 -10.17 0.39
N GLY A 123 -17.79 -9.24 1.05
CA GLY A 123 -17.76 -9.06 2.50
C GLY A 123 -16.47 -8.47 3.07
N VAL A 124 -15.46 -8.13 2.23
CA VAL A 124 -14.24 -7.48 2.69
C VAL A 124 -14.55 -6.06 3.13
N GLU A 125 -14.29 -5.75 4.40
CA GLU A 125 -14.36 -4.35 4.89
C GLU A 125 -13.17 -3.55 4.36
N PHE A 126 -13.45 -2.32 3.91
CA PHE A 126 -12.41 -1.43 3.39
C PHE A 126 -12.75 0.04 3.61
N THR A 127 -11.74 0.89 3.48
CA THR A 127 -11.87 2.35 3.37
C THR A 127 -11.07 2.86 2.17
N CYS A 128 -11.46 4.02 1.64
CA CYS A 128 -10.73 4.70 0.57
C CYS A 128 -11.10 6.19 0.56
N PHE A 129 -10.49 6.96 -0.33
CA PHE A 129 -10.88 8.34 -0.60
C PHE A 129 -12.26 8.39 -1.26
N ASP A 130 -13.02 9.45 -0.96
CA ASP A 130 -14.39 9.64 -1.46
C ASP A 130 -14.46 9.59 -3.00
N GLY A 131 -15.42 8.84 -3.52
CA GLY A 131 -15.61 8.65 -4.96
C GLY A 131 -14.91 7.43 -5.56
N PHE A 132 -14.09 6.71 -4.79
CA PHE A 132 -13.43 5.49 -5.24
C PHE A 132 -14.03 4.20 -4.64
N GLU A 133 -15.09 4.31 -3.84
CA GLU A 133 -15.74 3.18 -3.16
C GLU A 133 -16.37 2.19 -4.15
N GLY A 134 -16.97 2.73 -5.22
CA GLY A 134 -17.74 1.95 -6.18
C GLY A 134 -16.98 0.80 -6.81
N TYR A 135 -15.66 0.91 -6.95
CA TYR A 135 -14.81 -0.14 -7.54
C TYR A 135 -14.79 -1.44 -6.71
N LEU A 136 -14.74 -1.32 -5.37
CA LEU A 136 -14.77 -2.48 -4.49
C LEU A 136 -16.20 -2.89 -4.15
N GLN A 137 -17.12 -1.93 -3.98
CA GLN A 137 -18.53 -2.22 -3.71
C GLN A 137 -19.18 -3.02 -4.84
N ALA A 138 -18.81 -2.78 -6.10
CA ALA A 138 -19.25 -3.55 -7.25
C ALA A 138 -18.85 -5.05 -7.17
N LYS A 139 -17.88 -5.38 -6.31
CA LYS A 139 -17.42 -6.74 -6.02
C LYS A 139 -17.91 -7.27 -4.65
N GLY A 140 -18.88 -6.61 -4.04
CA GLY A 140 -19.49 -7.02 -2.78
C GLY A 140 -18.70 -6.62 -1.52
N ALA A 141 -17.67 -5.77 -1.63
CA ALA A 141 -16.94 -5.28 -0.46
C ALA A 141 -17.75 -4.21 0.30
N VAL A 142 -17.50 -4.07 1.59
CA VAL A 142 -18.25 -3.23 2.53
C VAL A 142 -17.41 -1.99 2.88
N PHE A 143 -17.86 -0.82 2.45
CA PHE A 143 -17.21 0.45 2.78
C PHE A 143 -17.40 0.83 4.25
N THR A 144 -16.30 1.19 4.92
CA THR A 144 -16.26 1.60 6.32
C THR A 144 -15.48 2.91 6.43
N PRO A 145 -16.10 4.05 6.82
CA PRO A 145 -15.47 5.37 6.84
C PRO A 145 -14.54 5.54 8.06
N LYS A 146 -13.52 4.68 8.18
CA LYS A 146 -12.49 4.74 9.23
C LYS A 146 -11.16 5.27 8.67
N PRO A 147 -10.26 5.80 9.50
CA PRO A 147 -8.91 6.21 9.08
C PRO A 147 -8.13 5.10 8.40
N ALA A 148 -8.20 3.89 8.93
CA ALA A 148 -7.65 2.67 8.36
C ALA A 148 -8.55 1.47 8.71
N VAL A 149 -8.57 0.46 7.83
CA VAL A 149 -9.32 -0.79 8.00
C VAL A 149 -8.38 -1.96 7.70
N VAL A 150 -8.37 -2.93 8.60
CA VAL A 150 -7.68 -4.22 8.43
C VAL A 150 -8.71 -5.31 8.28
N CYS A 151 -8.74 -5.97 7.14
CA CYS A 151 -9.61 -7.12 6.88
C CYS A 151 -8.76 -8.28 6.36
N GLY A 152 -8.41 -9.20 7.25
CA GLY A 152 -7.49 -10.29 6.93
C GLY A 152 -6.12 -9.78 6.45
N ARG A 153 -5.79 -10.03 5.19
CA ARG A 153 -4.52 -9.61 4.55
C ARG A 153 -4.69 -8.39 3.64
N ILE A 154 -5.84 -7.74 3.68
CA ILE A 154 -6.12 -6.48 2.99
C ILE A 154 -6.12 -5.37 4.04
N ILE A 155 -5.30 -4.35 3.83
CA ILE A 155 -5.23 -3.17 4.69
C ILE A 155 -5.50 -1.95 3.83
N THR A 156 -6.46 -1.13 4.24
CA THR A 156 -6.81 0.07 3.48
C THR A 156 -6.75 1.32 4.36
N GLY A 157 -6.37 2.46 3.76
CA GLY A 157 -6.32 3.77 4.39
C GLY A 157 -7.20 4.77 3.64
N ARG A 158 -7.72 5.80 4.36
CA ARG A 158 -8.72 6.69 3.79
C ARG A 158 -8.12 7.80 2.91
N SER A 159 -7.12 8.51 3.40
CA SER A 159 -6.55 9.68 2.70
C SER A 159 -5.22 10.11 3.33
N ALA A 160 -4.55 11.10 2.75
CA ALA A 160 -3.26 11.63 3.20
C ALA A 160 -3.25 11.98 4.70
N GLY A 161 -4.30 12.60 5.23
CA GLY A 161 -4.43 12.90 6.66
C GLY A 161 -4.48 11.66 7.57
N HIS A 162 -4.71 10.48 7.00
CA HIS A 162 -4.77 9.21 7.71
C HIS A 162 -3.55 8.30 7.41
N ALA A 163 -2.55 8.80 6.70
CA ALA A 163 -1.34 8.03 6.37
C ALA A 163 -0.62 7.46 7.61
N PRO A 164 -0.52 8.19 8.74
CA PRO A 164 0.04 7.60 9.96
C PRO A 164 -0.78 6.43 10.51
N ALA A 165 -2.11 6.54 10.55
CA ALA A 165 -2.97 5.46 11.01
C ALA A 165 -2.87 4.21 10.11
N PHE A 166 -2.79 4.42 8.79
CA PHE A 166 -2.58 3.35 7.82
C PHE A 166 -1.21 2.70 7.96
N GLY A 167 -0.13 3.50 8.10
CA GLY A 167 1.22 3.00 8.31
C GLY A 167 1.35 2.18 9.60
N LEU A 168 0.73 2.64 10.69
CA LEU A 168 0.70 1.92 11.97
C LEU A 168 -0.11 0.62 11.87
N ALA A 169 -1.22 0.59 11.12
CA ALA A 169 -1.99 -0.63 10.90
C ALA A 169 -1.18 -1.69 10.11
N ILE A 170 -0.37 -1.25 9.14
CA ILE A 170 0.55 -2.14 8.43
C ILE A 170 1.66 -2.61 9.38
N LEU A 171 2.25 -1.71 10.17
CA LEU A 171 3.31 -2.06 11.11
C LEU A 171 2.83 -3.07 12.15
N ASP A 172 1.64 -2.86 12.73
CA ASP A 172 1.01 -3.82 13.64
C ASP A 172 0.87 -5.21 12.99
N ARG A 173 0.41 -5.26 11.74
CA ARG A 173 0.30 -6.52 10.99
C ARG A 173 1.63 -7.23 10.80
N LEU A 174 2.71 -6.49 10.55
CA LEU A 174 4.03 -7.04 10.20
C LEU A 174 4.90 -7.33 11.43
N ARG A 175 4.77 -6.56 12.51
CA ARG A 175 5.67 -6.60 13.67
C ARG A 175 4.96 -6.69 15.02
N GLY A 176 3.62 -6.65 15.00
CA GLY A 176 2.80 -6.74 16.21
C GLY A 176 2.50 -5.40 16.87
N ALA A 177 1.49 -5.42 17.73
CA ALA A 177 0.91 -4.22 18.37
C ALA A 177 1.90 -3.48 19.27
N GLU A 178 2.82 -4.16 19.92
CA GLU A 178 3.83 -3.56 20.80
C GLU A 178 4.74 -2.61 20.03
N VAL A 179 5.34 -3.09 18.93
CA VAL A 179 6.21 -2.28 18.06
C VAL A 179 5.43 -1.11 17.44
N ALA A 180 4.20 -1.34 17.02
CA ALA A 180 3.35 -0.26 16.48
C ALA A 180 3.04 0.81 17.55
N ALA A 181 2.80 0.42 18.80
CA ALA A 181 2.58 1.34 19.91
C ALA A 181 3.84 2.16 20.25
N GLU A 182 5.02 1.53 20.27
CA GLU A 182 6.29 2.24 20.46
C GLU A 182 6.54 3.30 19.39
N VAL A 183 6.31 2.95 18.11
CA VAL A 183 6.47 3.91 17.00
C VAL A 183 5.42 5.03 17.08
N ARG A 184 4.15 4.71 17.41
CA ARG A 184 3.09 5.70 17.65
C ARG A 184 3.51 6.71 18.71
N HIS A 185 3.97 6.22 19.85
CA HIS A 185 4.43 7.08 20.96
C HIS A 185 5.63 7.95 20.54
N ALA A 186 6.62 7.37 19.87
CA ALA A 186 7.81 8.10 19.41
C ALA A 186 7.49 9.21 18.39
N LEU A 187 6.38 9.09 17.67
CA LEU A 187 5.87 10.09 16.70
C LEU A 187 4.85 11.06 17.31
N TYR A 188 4.53 10.96 18.60
CA TYR A 188 3.50 11.78 19.27
C TYR A 188 2.13 11.74 18.55
N LEU A 189 1.71 10.54 18.13
CA LEU A 189 0.44 10.30 17.44
C LEU A 189 -0.68 9.82 18.39
N ASP A 190 -0.55 10.09 19.67
CA ASP A 190 -1.50 9.73 20.75
C ASP A 190 -2.67 10.71 20.82
#